data_f7144cabee2dbbc20149e683a7e5a9c7
#
_entry.id   f7144cabee2dbbc20149e683a7e5a9c7
#
_cell.length_a   1.000
_cell.length_b   1.000
_cell.length_c   1.000
_cell.angle_alpha   90.00
_cell.angle_beta   90.00
_cell.angle_gamma   90.00
#
_symmetry.space_group_name_H-M   'P 1'
#
loop_
_entity.id
_entity.type
_entity.pdbx_description
1 polymer ?
#
loop_
_entity_poly.entity_id
_entity_poly.type
_entity_poly.pdbx_seq_one_letter_code
_entity_poly.pdbx_strand_id
1 'polypeptide(L)'
;MLAFPNAKIHISKRGWIHFHTTHKHPHDGRDTSIPPQILAELVGKSWDRVVLLEDEETIAPGLRTWWSGGHHRASIAVEVDTKNGTAVLSDTFFVMENVLNNHPIGITENMYECMTAHARALKSPIIIPLYDPKNFDRFKDGVVA
;
A
#
# COMPACT_ATOMS: atom_id res chain seq x y z
N MET A 1 12.51 -10.89 -6.83
CA MET A 1 12.89 -9.82 -7.78
C MET A 1 13.53 -10.34 -9.08
N LEU A 2 14.04 -11.56 -9.09
CA LEU A 2 14.61 -12.16 -10.31
C LEU A 2 13.57 -12.46 -11.41
N ALA A 3 12.30 -12.72 -11.03
CA ALA A 3 11.22 -12.99 -11.99
C ALA A 3 10.89 -11.81 -12.92
N PHE A 4 11.23 -10.57 -12.52
CA PHE A 4 10.97 -9.34 -13.27
C PHE A 4 12.25 -8.49 -13.37
N PRO A 5 13.24 -8.92 -14.17
CA PRO A 5 14.57 -8.31 -14.17
C PRO A 5 14.58 -6.84 -14.63
N ASN A 6 13.61 -6.45 -15.44
CA ASN A 6 13.51 -5.10 -16.01
C ASN A 6 12.49 -4.19 -15.29
N ALA A 7 11.77 -4.70 -14.29
CA ALA A 7 10.77 -3.92 -13.58
C ALA A 7 11.42 -2.94 -12.58
N LYS A 8 10.89 -1.73 -12.50
CA LYS A 8 11.17 -0.81 -11.38
C LYS A 8 10.52 -1.34 -10.10
N ILE A 9 11.15 -1.07 -8.97
CA ILE A 9 10.69 -1.48 -7.64
C ILE A 9 10.34 -0.20 -6.88
N HIS A 10 9.04 0.10 -6.80
CA HIS A 10 8.57 1.30 -6.13
C HIS A 10 8.35 1.02 -4.65
N ILE A 11 8.95 1.83 -3.78
CA ILE A 11 8.89 1.68 -2.32
C ILE A 11 8.57 3.05 -1.72
N SER A 12 7.67 3.09 -0.74
CA SER A 12 7.43 4.31 0.03
C SER A 12 8.72 4.82 0.66
N LYS A 13 9.10 6.07 0.41
CA LYS A 13 10.27 6.72 1.01
C LYS A 13 10.13 6.78 2.54
N ARG A 14 8.92 7.07 3.04
CA ARG A 14 8.64 7.04 4.50
C ARG A 14 8.89 5.65 5.08
N GLY A 15 8.40 4.60 4.40
CA GLY A 15 8.63 3.23 4.80
C GLY A 15 10.10 2.84 4.75
N TRP A 16 10.80 3.24 3.68
CA TRP A 16 12.22 3.00 3.55
C TRP A 16 13.02 3.59 4.72
N ILE A 17 12.76 4.86 5.06
CA ILE A 17 13.40 5.52 6.21
C ILE A 17 13.05 4.80 7.52
N HIS A 18 11.76 4.47 7.71
CA HIS A 18 11.29 3.79 8.91
C HIS A 18 11.99 2.45 9.12
N PHE A 19 12.09 1.61 8.10
CA PHE A 19 12.76 0.31 8.18
C PHE A 19 14.24 0.39 8.59
N HIS A 20 14.90 1.52 8.30
CA HIS A 20 16.33 1.70 8.59
C HIS A 20 16.60 2.49 9.87
N THR A 21 15.62 3.16 10.44
CA THR A 21 15.81 4.07 11.57
C THR A 21 15.02 3.71 12.81
N THR A 22 13.96 2.92 12.67
CA THR A 22 13.09 2.57 13.80
C THR A 22 13.44 1.18 14.32
N HIS A 23 13.85 1.12 15.56
CA HIS A 23 13.97 -0.14 16.27
C HIS A 23 12.56 -0.73 16.51
N LYS A 24 12.49 -2.05 16.68
CA LYS A 24 11.25 -2.82 16.89
C LYS A 24 10.22 -2.05 17.69
N HIS A 25 8.99 -2.04 17.22
CA HIS A 25 7.87 -1.47 17.96
C HIS A 25 7.79 -2.15 19.35
N PRO A 26 7.86 -1.41 20.46
CA PRO A 26 7.95 -2.01 21.78
C PRO A 26 6.71 -2.83 22.18
N HIS A 27 5.60 -2.65 21.47
CA HIS A 27 4.33 -3.31 21.74
C HIS A 27 3.93 -4.34 20.67
N ASP A 28 4.70 -4.47 19.59
CA ASP A 28 4.45 -5.43 18.53
C ASP A 28 5.60 -6.44 18.47
N GLY A 29 5.35 -7.65 18.94
CA GLY A 29 6.31 -8.74 18.87
C GLY A 29 6.57 -9.25 17.45
N ARG A 30 5.91 -8.67 16.44
CA ARG A 30 6.11 -9.00 15.03
C ARG A 30 7.34 -8.29 14.50
N ASP A 31 8.13 -9.01 13.76
CA ASP A 31 9.21 -8.41 12.97
C ASP A 31 8.60 -7.82 11.70
N THR A 32 8.39 -6.51 11.71
CA THR A 32 7.90 -5.75 10.56
C THR A 32 9.03 -5.24 9.67
N SER A 33 10.25 -5.66 9.94
CA SER A 33 11.42 -5.27 9.14
C SER A 33 11.42 -5.94 7.75
N ILE A 34 12.15 -5.33 6.83
CA ILE A 34 12.44 -5.99 5.55
C ILE A 34 13.34 -7.20 5.84
N PRO A 35 12.99 -8.42 5.40
CA PRO A 35 13.84 -9.59 5.58
C PRO A 35 15.27 -9.31 5.09
N PRO A 36 16.32 -9.70 5.83
CA PRO A 36 17.71 -9.36 5.50
C PRO A 36 18.12 -9.70 4.06
N GLN A 37 17.61 -10.82 3.53
CA GLN A 37 17.91 -11.25 2.16
C GLN A 37 17.28 -10.31 1.13
N ILE A 38 16.07 -9.82 1.39
CA ILE A 38 15.37 -8.86 0.54
C ILE A 38 16.07 -7.51 0.62
N LEU A 39 16.43 -7.08 1.82
CA LEU A 39 17.16 -5.82 2.01
C LEU A 39 18.50 -5.83 1.26
N ALA A 40 19.29 -6.90 1.41
CA ALA A 40 20.57 -7.05 0.69
C ALA A 40 20.40 -6.99 -0.85
N GLU A 41 19.33 -7.59 -1.37
CA GLU A 41 19.00 -7.50 -2.80
C GLU A 41 18.61 -6.07 -3.22
N LEU A 42 17.80 -5.38 -2.42
CA LEU A 42 17.34 -4.02 -2.70
C LEU A 42 18.49 -3.01 -2.69
N VAL A 43 19.38 -3.05 -1.68
CA VAL A 43 20.52 -2.11 -1.58
C VAL A 43 21.72 -2.51 -2.44
N GLY A 44 21.72 -3.72 -2.96
CA GLY A 44 22.78 -4.28 -3.79
C GLY A 44 22.40 -4.34 -5.27
N LYS A 45 22.17 -5.54 -5.76
CA LYS A 45 21.97 -5.83 -7.20
C LYS A 45 20.76 -5.13 -7.84
N SER A 46 19.75 -4.79 -7.05
CA SER A 46 18.52 -4.20 -7.54
C SER A 46 18.43 -2.69 -7.30
N TRP A 47 19.45 -2.07 -6.71
CA TRP A 47 19.38 -0.65 -6.31
C TRP A 47 19.07 0.29 -7.47
N ASP A 48 19.65 0.07 -8.64
CA ASP A 48 19.41 0.89 -9.84
C ASP A 48 17.95 0.84 -10.33
N ARG A 49 17.17 -0.11 -9.83
CA ARG A 49 15.76 -0.29 -10.14
C ARG A 49 14.83 0.20 -9.04
N VAL A 50 15.37 0.53 -7.87
CA VAL A 50 14.59 1.04 -6.75
C VAL A 50 14.21 2.50 -7.01
N VAL A 51 12.95 2.80 -6.81
CA VAL A 51 12.38 4.15 -6.86
C VAL A 51 11.72 4.41 -5.52
N LEU A 52 12.21 5.41 -4.80
CA LEU A 52 11.60 5.83 -3.55
C LEU A 52 10.49 6.83 -3.85
N LEU A 53 9.26 6.41 -3.58
CA LEU A 53 8.06 7.21 -3.79
C LEU A 53 7.94 8.30 -2.73
N GLU A 54 7.65 9.50 -3.16
CA GLU A 54 7.20 10.57 -2.28
C GLU A 54 5.76 10.30 -1.80
N ASP A 55 5.20 11.23 -0.99
CA ASP A 55 3.85 11.04 -0.42
C ASP A 55 2.74 10.94 -1.48
N GLU A 56 2.93 11.57 -2.63
CA GLU A 56 2.07 11.46 -3.81
C GLU A 56 2.93 11.38 -5.06
N GLU A 57 2.67 10.40 -5.90
CA GLU A 57 3.47 10.16 -7.10
C GLU A 57 2.61 9.67 -8.26
N THR A 58 2.90 10.19 -9.47
CA THR A 58 2.36 9.62 -10.71
C THR A 58 3.40 8.70 -11.33
N ILE A 59 3.11 7.40 -11.31
CA ILE A 59 4.03 6.36 -11.81
C ILE A 59 3.94 6.25 -13.34
N ALA A 60 2.73 6.37 -13.87
CA ALA A 60 2.43 6.32 -15.30
C ALA A 60 1.08 7.03 -15.56
N PRO A 61 0.75 7.35 -16.82
CA PRO A 61 -0.59 7.85 -17.14
C PRO A 61 -1.67 6.90 -16.61
N GLY A 62 -2.57 7.44 -15.78
CA GLY A 62 -3.64 6.67 -15.14
C GLY A 62 -3.21 5.79 -13.96
N LEU A 63 -1.95 5.86 -13.52
CA LEU A 63 -1.43 5.11 -12.38
C LEU A 63 -0.75 6.06 -11.39
N ARG A 64 -1.35 6.23 -10.22
CA ARG A 64 -0.86 7.12 -9.16
C ARG A 64 -0.75 6.37 -7.85
N THR A 65 0.08 6.88 -6.97
CA THR A 65 0.18 6.40 -5.59
C THR A 65 0.12 7.54 -4.61
N TRP A 66 -0.35 7.25 -3.41
CA TRP A 66 -0.23 8.15 -2.28
C TRP A 66 0.05 7.36 -0.99
N TRP A 67 0.79 7.98 -0.10
CA TRP A 67 1.08 7.39 1.20
C TRP A 67 -0.19 7.32 2.05
N SER A 68 -0.61 6.11 2.40
CA SER A 68 -1.79 5.88 3.24
C SER A 68 -1.43 5.78 4.72
N GLY A 69 -0.24 5.28 5.03
CA GLY A 69 0.13 5.00 6.41
C GLY A 69 -0.86 4.07 7.11
N GLY A 70 -1.15 4.34 8.36
CA GLY A 70 -2.18 3.68 9.15
C GLY A 70 -1.85 2.25 9.54
N HIS A 71 -1.91 1.32 8.61
CA HIS A 71 -1.56 -0.08 8.84
C HIS A 71 -0.07 -0.23 9.11
N HIS A 72 0.76 0.34 8.25
CA HIS A 72 2.21 0.35 8.36
C HIS A 72 2.79 1.66 7.82
N ARG A 73 3.95 2.08 8.31
CA ARG A 73 4.63 3.29 7.79
C ARG A 73 4.95 3.23 6.29
N ALA A 74 5.10 2.03 5.76
CA ALA A 74 5.35 1.82 4.33
C ALA A 74 4.08 1.73 3.49
N SER A 75 2.89 1.67 4.11
CA SER A 75 1.64 1.48 3.39
C SER A 75 1.37 2.62 2.43
N ILE A 76 1.04 2.25 1.21
CA ILE A 76 0.63 3.16 0.14
C ILE A 76 -0.72 2.72 -0.41
N ALA A 77 -1.47 3.68 -0.93
CA ALA A 77 -2.60 3.39 -1.77
C ALA A 77 -2.22 3.58 -3.24
N VAL A 78 -2.74 2.73 -4.10
CA VAL A 78 -2.57 2.79 -5.54
C VAL A 78 -3.89 3.19 -6.17
N GLU A 79 -3.87 4.19 -7.02
CA GLU A 79 -5.02 4.63 -7.82
C GLU A 79 -4.80 4.25 -9.28
N VAL A 80 -5.81 3.64 -9.88
CA VAL A 80 -5.79 3.24 -11.30
C VAL A 80 -7.03 3.78 -11.98
N ASP A 81 -6.83 4.53 -13.06
CA ASP A 81 -7.94 4.99 -13.88
C ASP A 81 -8.48 3.83 -14.71
N THR A 82 -9.77 3.57 -14.57
CA THR A 82 -10.52 2.54 -15.30
C THR A 82 -11.62 3.17 -16.15
N LYS A 83 -12.30 2.40 -16.99
CA LYS A 83 -13.44 2.87 -17.76
C LYS A 83 -14.60 3.34 -16.88
N ASN A 84 -14.71 2.79 -15.67
CA ASN A 84 -15.81 3.08 -14.73
C ASN A 84 -15.40 4.08 -13.64
N GLY A 85 -14.25 4.74 -13.80
CA GLY A 85 -13.70 5.71 -12.85
C GLY A 85 -12.45 5.21 -12.16
N THR A 86 -11.93 6.00 -11.24
CA THR A 86 -10.69 5.66 -10.53
C THR A 86 -10.94 4.56 -9.50
N ALA A 87 -10.18 3.48 -9.59
CA ALA A 87 -10.11 2.44 -8.58
C ALA A 87 -8.96 2.75 -7.60
N VAL A 88 -9.21 2.60 -6.30
CA VAL A 88 -8.19 2.73 -5.26
C VAL A 88 -8.04 1.44 -4.47
N LEU A 89 -6.81 1.03 -4.23
CA LEU A 89 -6.48 -0.18 -3.46
C LEU A 89 -5.36 0.09 -2.46
N SER A 90 -5.43 -0.53 -1.30
CA SER A 90 -4.40 -0.45 -0.25
C SER A 90 -4.57 -1.58 0.77
N ASP A 91 -3.47 -1.96 1.42
CA ASP A 91 -3.48 -2.82 2.61
C ASP A 91 -4.01 -2.08 3.87
N THR A 92 -4.17 -0.77 3.83
CA THR A 92 -4.84 0.02 4.87
C THR A 92 -6.36 -0.21 4.86
N PHE A 93 -6.89 -0.76 3.78
CA PHE A 93 -8.30 -1.14 3.63
C PHE A 93 -8.41 -2.68 3.71
N PHE A 94 -8.72 -3.24 4.87
CA PHE A 94 -8.83 -4.70 4.99
C PHE A 94 -10.11 -5.23 4.36
N VAL A 95 -11.24 -4.70 4.78
CA VAL A 95 -12.55 -5.02 4.22
C VAL A 95 -13.35 -3.74 3.98
N MET A 96 -14.37 -3.82 3.14
CA MET A 96 -15.18 -2.65 2.79
C MET A 96 -15.81 -2.00 4.01
N GLU A 97 -16.24 -2.79 5.00
CA GLU A 97 -16.83 -2.30 6.23
C GLU A 97 -15.90 -1.40 7.05
N ASN A 98 -14.58 -1.63 7.01
CA ASN A 98 -13.62 -0.72 7.65
C ASN A 98 -13.72 0.68 7.02
N VAL A 99 -13.72 0.73 5.68
CA VAL A 99 -13.76 2.01 4.95
C VAL A 99 -15.09 2.72 5.15
N LEU A 100 -16.21 2.02 4.96
CA LEU A 100 -17.55 2.60 5.03
C LEU A 100 -17.90 3.14 6.42
N ASN A 101 -17.46 2.45 7.47
CA ASN A 101 -17.73 2.84 8.86
C ASN A 101 -16.59 3.69 9.47
N ASN A 102 -15.55 3.98 8.68
CA ASN A 102 -14.32 4.62 9.14
C ASN A 102 -13.74 3.96 10.40
N HIS A 103 -13.78 2.63 10.44
CA HIS A 103 -13.24 1.83 11.52
C HIS A 103 -11.80 1.45 11.21
N PRO A 104 -10.82 1.88 12.02
CA PRO A 104 -9.44 1.45 11.87
C PRO A 104 -9.34 -0.08 11.91
N ILE A 105 -8.41 -0.61 11.13
CA ILE A 105 -8.11 -2.04 11.14
C ILE A 105 -7.47 -2.43 12.48
N GLY A 106 -7.67 -3.69 12.91
CA GLY A 106 -7.19 -4.19 14.20
C GLY A 106 -5.66 -4.24 14.33
N ILE A 107 -4.94 -4.19 13.20
CA ILE A 107 -3.48 -4.15 13.13
C ILE A 107 -3.09 -2.81 12.53
N THR A 108 -3.02 -1.77 13.34
CA THR A 108 -2.68 -0.42 12.88
C THR A 108 -1.56 0.19 13.71
N GLU A 109 -0.61 0.84 13.06
CA GLU A 109 0.43 1.64 13.70
C GLU A 109 -0.09 3.03 14.09
N ASN A 110 -1.02 3.56 13.31
CA ASN A 110 -1.63 4.86 13.57
C ASN A 110 -3.10 4.89 13.10
N MET A 111 -3.99 4.92 14.08
CA MET A 111 -5.43 4.89 13.83
C MET A 111 -5.93 6.15 13.10
N TYR A 112 -5.37 7.33 13.37
CA TYR A 112 -5.79 8.57 12.71
C TYR A 112 -5.39 8.61 11.24
N GLU A 113 -4.20 8.08 10.90
CA GLU A 113 -3.77 7.93 9.51
C GLU A 113 -4.68 6.94 8.78
N CYS A 114 -5.03 5.82 9.42
CA CYS A 114 -5.97 4.84 8.86
C CYS A 114 -7.33 5.48 8.54
N MET A 115 -7.90 6.23 9.49
CA MET A 115 -9.18 6.94 9.29
C MET A 115 -9.08 8.00 8.19
N THR A 116 -7.97 8.70 8.09
CA THR A 116 -7.72 9.68 7.03
C THR A 116 -7.62 9.01 5.66
N ALA A 117 -6.97 7.87 5.59
CA ALA A 117 -6.86 7.07 4.37
C ALA A 117 -8.23 6.54 3.91
N HIS A 118 -9.07 6.07 4.85
CA HIS A 118 -10.45 5.66 4.56
C HIS A 118 -11.27 6.84 3.99
N ALA A 119 -11.21 8.00 4.64
CA ALA A 119 -11.93 9.19 4.19
C ALA A 119 -11.47 9.67 2.80
N ARG A 120 -10.19 9.49 2.46
CA ARG A 120 -9.68 9.76 1.11
C ARG A 120 -10.18 8.72 0.11
N ALA A 121 -10.13 7.45 0.45
CA ALA A 121 -10.58 6.35 -0.41
C ALA A 121 -12.06 6.46 -0.79
N LEU A 122 -12.91 6.94 0.12
CA LEU A 122 -14.36 7.16 -0.13
C LEU A 122 -14.66 8.18 -1.24
N LYS A 123 -13.66 8.95 -1.68
CA LYS A 123 -13.80 9.87 -2.84
C LYS A 123 -13.67 9.14 -4.17
N SER A 124 -13.18 7.90 -4.16
CA SER A 124 -13.02 7.09 -5.37
C SER A 124 -14.28 6.24 -5.61
N PRO A 125 -14.77 6.14 -6.84
CA PRO A 125 -15.94 5.34 -7.15
C PRO A 125 -15.74 3.85 -6.96
N ILE A 126 -14.49 3.38 -7.01
CA ILE A 126 -14.16 1.96 -6.86
C ILE A 126 -13.10 1.83 -5.77
N ILE A 127 -13.44 1.13 -4.69
CA ILE A 127 -12.53 0.83 -3.59
C ILE A 127 -12.30 -0.68 -3.56
N ILE A 128 -11.03 -1.08 -3.50
CA ILE A 128 -10.61 -2.49 -3.46
C ILE A 128 -9.84 -2.73 -2.16
N PRO A 129 -10.52 -3.15 -1.09
CA PRO A 129 -9.87 -3.59 0.13
C PRO A 129 -9.12 -4.90 -0.13
N LEU A 130 -7.82 -4.97 0.24
CA LEU A 130 -6.97 -6.07 -0.22
C LEU A 130 -7.30 -7.44 0.39
N TYR A 131 -7.96 -7.47 1.54
CA TYR A 131 -8.28 -8.70 2.26
C TYR A 131 -9.78 -9.01 2.28
N ASP A 132 -10.60 -8.29 1.49
CA ASP A 132 -12.04 -8.50 1.44
C ASP A 132 -12.37 -9.66 0.48
N PRO A 133 -12.88 -10.80 1.00
CA PRO A 133 -13.26 -11.92 0.16
C PRO A 133 -14.40 -11.59 -0.81
N LYS A 134 -15.21 -10.58 -0.50
CA LYS A 134 -16.29 -10.10 -1.37
C LYS A 134 -15.79 -9.47 -2.68
N ASN A 135 -14.48 -9.20 -2.79
CA ASN A 135 -13.90 -8.74 -4.05
C ASN A 135 -14.09 -9.76 -5.18
N PHE A 136 -14.08 -11.07 -4.88
CA PHE A 136 -14.32 -12.11 -5.88
C PHE A 136 -15.76 -12.09 -6.42
N ASP A 137 -16.73 -11.66 -5.60
CA ASP A 137 -18.12 -11.51 -6.03
C ASP A 137 -18.33 -10.19 -6.79
N ARG A 138 -17.63 -9.12 -6.38
CA ARG A 138 -17.74 -7.78 -6.96
C ARG A 138 -17.05 -7.67 -8.31
N PHE A 139 -15.91 -8.32 -8.46
CA PHE A 139 -15.05 -8.24 -9.64
C PHE A 139 -14.95 -9.62 -10.28
N LYS A 140 -15.95 -9.97 -11.06
CA LYS A 140 -16.00 -11.23 -11.79
C LYS A 140 -14.78 -11.34 -12.70
N ASP A 141 -14.21 -12.53 -12.77
CA ASP A 141 -13.00 -12.83 -13.55
C ASP A 141 -11.76 -11.99 -13.17
N GLY A 142 -11.75 -11.37 -11.98
CA GLY A 142 -10.67 -10.52 -11.51
C GLY A 142 -10.53 -9.19 -12.28
N VAL A 143 -11.55 -8.79 -13.02
CA VAL A 143 -11.52 -7.57 -13.85
C VAL A 143 -12.22 -6.43 -13.13
N VAL A 144 -11.48 -5.34 -12.95
CA VAL A 144 -11.97 -4.05 -12.43
C VAL A 144 -12.08 -3.10 -13.64
N ALA A 145 -13.18 -3.13 -14.34
CA ALA A 145 -13.37 -2.34 -15.56
C ALA A 145 -14.59 -1.43 -15.47
#